data_99be8896c474bc9695b81e5d96233016
#
_entry.id   99be8896c474bc9695b81e5d96233016
#
_cell.length_a   1.000
_cell.length_b   1.000
_cell.length_c   1.000
_cell.angle_alpha   90.00
_cell.angle_beta   90.00
_cell.angle_gamma   90.00
#
_symmetry.space_group_name_H-M   'P 1'
#
loop_
_entity.id
_entity.type
_entity.pdbx_description
1 polymer ?
#
loop_
_entity_poly.entity_id
_entity_poly.type
_entity_poly.pdbx_seq_one_letter_code
_entity_poly.pdbx_strand_id
1 'polypeptide(L)'
;MITDYGEERQKSLILDYFGHDARIRLLRRAETFGAPVFVVDFDRGLRHFRTLGSFGAGAQVTEQSSMDLLYPATLVFHYERLMSLAFAMVERSITALLLGVGGAAMWRFVRAYLPDCAPTLVDSDETIIALARRWFYLSQPVLHDTAQRFLAGTTAQFDAILVDLYGPAGPTESDEVFWGRCFDALAPGGCLASNWADFSVNPNVRPMAEALSAVARTRGLEPIFVTRHGFRDNLAQYVPTATGIDTDALDGALERFALERHLPDRGRGILENCLVTRNFPGD
;
A
#
# COMPACT_ATOMS: atom_id res chain seq x y z
N MET A 1 19.73 -7.55 -15.31
CA MET A 1 19.30 -8.53 -16.34
C MET A 1 18.30 -9.46 -15.68
N ILE A 2 17.01 -9.28 -15.99
CA ILE A 2 15.97 -10.23 -15.57
C ILE A 2 16.15 -11.43 -16.49
N THR A 3 16.62 -12.54 -15.94
CA THR A 3 16.76 -13.78 -16.68
C THR A 3 15.37 -14.24 -17.11
N ASP A 4 15.19 -14.43 -18.42
CA ASP A 4 13.95 -14.96 -19.00
C ASP A 4 13.88 -16.46 -18.65
N TYR A 5 13.33 -16.75 -17.48
CA TYR A 5 13.01 -18.11 -17.11
C TYR A 5 11.84 -18.57 -17.97
N GLY A 6 11.98 -19.66 -18.70
CA GLY A 6 10.91 -20.21 -19.51
C GLY A 6 9.62 -20.40 -18.69
N GLU A 7 8.47 -20.29 -19.33
CA GLU A 7 7.14 -20.30 -18.69
C GLU A 7 6.93 -21.50 -17.74
N GLU A 8 7.42 -22.68 -18.10
CA GLU A 8 7.31 -23.89 -17.26
C GLU A 8 8.07 -23.75 -15.94
N ARG A 9 9.25 -23.12 -15.93
CA ARG A 9 9.99 -22.86 -14.70
C ARG A 9 9.30 -21.82 -13.82
N GLN A 10 8.70 -20.81 -14.43
CA GLN A 10 7.92 -19.81 -13.69
C GLN A 10 6.70 -20.44 -13.02
N LYS A 11 5.99 -21.32 -13.72
CA LYS A 11 4.89 -22.11 -13.15
C LYS A 11 5.36 -22.98 -11.98
N SER A 12 6.48 -23.69 -12.13
CA SER A 12 7.05 -24.51 -11.06
C SER A 12 7.33 -23.66 -9.82
N LEU A 13 8.00 -22.51 -9.98
CA LEU A 13 8.30 -21.61 -8.85
C LEU A 13 7.04 -21.09 -8.12
N ILE A 14 5.98 -20.78 -8.87
CA ILE A 14 4.70 -20.37 -8.27
C ILE A 14 4.11 -21.54 -7.47
N LEU A 15 4.08 -22.75 -8.02
CA LEU A 15 3.52 -23.93 -7.35
C LEU A 15 4.36 -24.35 -6.14
N ASP A 16 5.68 -24.23 -6.22
CA ASP A 16 6.57 -24.49 -5.09
C ASP A 16 6.35 -23.51 -3.93
N TYR A 17 6.01 -22.26 -4.26
CA TYR A 17 5.76 -21.20 -3.26
C TYR A 17 4.35 -21.28 -2.64
N PHE A 18 3.31 -21.44 -3.46
CA PHE A 18 1.91 -21.41 -3.03
C PHE A 18 1.31 -22.77 -2.72
N GLY A 19 2.00 -23.85 -3.10
CA GLY A 19 1.53 -25.24 -3.01
C GLY A 19 1.10 -25.81 -4.36
N HIS A 20 1.26 -27.12 -4.52
CA HIS A 20 0.96 -27.80 -5.79
C HIS A 20 -0.53 -27.80 -6.16
N ASP A 21 -1.43 -27.56 -5.19
CA ASP A 21 -2.87 -27.42 -5.43
C ASP A 21 -3.26 -25.99 -5.87
N ALA A 22 -2.31 -25.06 -5.90
CA ALA A 22 -2.57 -23.69 -6.32
C ALA A 22 -2.95 -23.65 -7.81
N ARG A 23 -3.90 -22.75 -8.14
CA ARG A 23 -4.41 -22.58 -9.51
C ARG A 23 -3.87 -21.30 -10.11
N ILE A 24 -2.92 -21.43 -11.03
CA ILE A 24 -2.40 -20.29 -11.79
C ILE A 24 -3.48 -19.82 -12.76
N ARG A 25 -4.03 -18.62 -12.53
CA ARG A 25 -5.08 -17.99 -13.34
C ARG A 25 -4.51 -17.24 -14.52
N LEU A 26 -3.35 -16.66 -14.33
CA LEU A 26 -2.64 -15.90 -15.35
C LEU A 26 -1.15 -15.93 -15.04
N LEU A 27 -0.37 -16.04 -16.11
CA LEU A 27 1.05 -15.73 -16.12
C LEU A 27 1.30 -14.86 -17.35
N ARG A 28 1.71 -13.62 -17.16
CA ARG A 28 1.89 -12.65 -18.23
C ARG A 28 3.12 -11.80 -17.97
N ARG A 29 3.85 -11.52 -19.02
CA ARG A 29 4.89 -10.49 -18.97
C ARG A 29 4.21 -9.11 -18.98
N ALA A 30 4.43 -8.33 -17.96
CA ALA A 30 3.99 -6.92 -17.91
C ALA A 30 5.09 -6.06 -18.53
N GLU A 31 4.71 -5.19 -19.44
CA GLU A 31 5.69 -4.33 -20.15
C GLU A 31 6.32 -3.31 -19.20
N THR A 32 5.53 -2.75 -18.27
CA THR A 32 5.99 -1.68 -17.38
C THR A 32 6.89 -2.17 -16.26
N PHE A 33 6.63 -3.34 -15.70
CA PHE A 33 7.50 -3.93 -14.66
C PHE A 33 8.72 -4.65 -15.24
N GLY A 34 8.78 -4.88 -16.56
CA GLY A 34 9.87 -5.65 -17.17
C GLY A 34 10.01 -7.08 -16.62
N ALA A 35 9.11 -7.50 -15.76
CA ALA A 35 9.07 -8.80 -15.11
C ALA A 35 7.71 -9.47 -15.35
N PRO A 36 7.65 -10.80 -15.41
CA PRO A 36 6.39 -11.51 -15.46
C PRO A 36 5.56 -11.25 -14.21
N VAL A 37 4.25 -10.99 -14.41
CA VAL A 37 3.27 -10.97 -13.34
C VAL A 37 2.36 -12.18 -13.45
N PHE A 38 1.84 -12.64 -12.34
CA PHE A 38 0.92 -13.76 -12.28
C PHE A 38 -0.25 -13.47 -11.37
N VAL A 39 -1.35 -14.18 -11.61
CA VAL A 39 -2.48 -14.28 -10.70
C VAL A 39 -2.67 -15.75 -10.35
N VAL A 40 -2.70 -16.04 -9.06
CA VAL A 40 -2.82 -17.40 -8.54
C VAL A 40 -3.91 -17.46 -7.47
N ASP A 41 -4.74 -18.51 -7.51
CA ASP A 41 -5.64 -18.86 -6.42
C ASP A 41 -5.02 -20.01 -5.63
N PHE A 42 -5.03 -19.90 -4.29
CA PHE A 42 -4.47 -20.92 -3.40
C PHE A 42 -5.21 -20.94 -2.08
N ASP A 43 -5.04 -22.03 -1.35
CA ASP A 43 -5.63 -22.24 -0.05
C ASP A 43 -4.58 -22.10 1.05
N ARG A 44 -4.95 -21.44 2.15
CA ARG A 44 -4.15 -21.40 3.37
C ARG A 44 -5.05 -21.74 4.55
N GLY A 45 -4.97 -22.98 5.01
CA GLY A 45 -5.93 -23.54 5.97
C GLY A 45 -7.32 -23.62 5.35
N LEU A 46 -8.31 -23.02 6.03
CA LEU A 46 -9.71 -22.99 5.57
C LEU A 46 -10.06 -21.77 4.71
N ARG A 47 -9.08 -20.93 4.38
CA ARG A 47 -9.29 -19.70 3.63
C ARG A 47 -8.76 -19.83 2.20
N HIS A 48 -9.49 -19.21 1.28
CA HIS A 48 -9.17 -19.18 -0.16
C HIS A 48 -8.68 -17.80 -0.55
N PHE A 49 -7.51 -17.72 -1.14
CA PHE A 49 -6.88 -16.46 -1.53
C PHE A 49 -6.67 -16.37 -3.03
N ARG A 50 -6.68 -15.14 -3.51
CA ARG A 50 -6.18 -14.77 -4.84
C ARG A 50 -5.07 -13.75 -4.68
N THR A 51 -3.92 -14.02 -5.28
CA THR A 51 -2.75 -13.16 -5.20
C THR A 51 -2.32 -12.68 -6.58
N LEU A 52 -2.03 -11.39 -6.68
CA LEU A 52 -1.22 -10.78 -7.72
C LEU A 52 0.23 -10.84 -7.24
N GLY A 53 1.08 -11.44 -8.04
CA GLY A 53 2.50 -11.52 -7.74
C GLY A 53 3.37 -11.24 -8.95
N SER A 54 4.65 -11.11 -8.69
CA SER A 54 5.71 -10.93 -9.69
C SER A 54 6.94 -11.74 -9.32
N PHE A 55 7.94 -11.73 -10.22
CA PHE A 55 9.24 -12.32 -9.94
C PHE A 55 10.26 -11.21 -9.68
N GLY A 56 10.86 -11.23 -8.51
CA GLY A 56 11.99 -10.39 -8.15
C GLY A 56 13.32 -10.88 -8.75
N ALA A 57 14.42 -10.24 -8.34
CA ALA A 57 15.76 -10.66 -8.72
C ALA A 57 16.00 -12.13 -8.32
N GLY A 58 16.68 -12.90 -9.19
CA GLY A 58 16.96 -14.32 -8.93
C GLY A 58 15.73 -15.24 -9.00
N ALA A 59 14.64 -14.81 -9.67
CA ALA A 59 13.38 -15.55 -9.78
C ALA A 59 12.65 -15.77 -8.45
N GLN A 60 12.89 -14.93 -7.47
CA GLN A 60 12.14 -14.96 -6.23
C GLN A 60 10.68 -14.58 -6.47
N VAL A 61 9.74 -15.40 -6.00
CA VAL A 61 8.32 -15.10 -6.02
C VAL A 61 8.04 -13.99 -5.00
N THR A 62 7.37 -12.92 -5.46
CA THR A 62 6.99 -11.78 -4.62
C THR A 62 5.49 -11.58 -4.70
N GLU A 63 4.81 -11.61 -3.56
CA GLU A 63 3.40 -11.27 -3.45
C GLU A 63 3.25 -9.75 -3.42
N GLN A 64 2.49 -9.19 -4.35
CA GLN A 64 2.24 -7.74 -4.41
C GLN A 64 0.91 -7.33 -3.80
N SER A 65 -0.11 -8.16 -3.96
CA SER A 65 -1.43 -7.94 -3.36
C SER A 65 -2.17 -9.24 -3.23
N SER A 66 -2.89 -9.43 -2.14
CA SER A 66 -3.68 -10.63 -1.92
C SER A 66 -5.11 -10.29 -1.51
N MET A 67 -6.05 -11.14 -1.88
CA MET A 67 -7.47 -11.00 -1.58
C MET A 67 -8.02 -12.31 -1.04
N ASP A 68 -8.67 -12.24 0.11
CA ASP A 68 -9.50 -13.34 0.59
C ASP A 68 -10.77 -13.43 -0.26
N LEU A 69 -11.02 -14.57 -0.89
CA LEU A 69 -12.15 -14.71 -1.81
C LEU A 69 -13.51 -14.76 -1.09
N LEU A 70 -13.54 -15.10 0.21
CA LEU A 70 -14.76 -15.07 1.02
C LEU A 70 -15.00 -13.69 1.63
N TYR A 71 -13.92 -12.96 1.94
CA TYR A 71 -13.98 -11.65 2.59
C TYR A 71 -13.12 -10.63 1.82
N PRO A 72 -13.52 -10.24 0.60
CA PRO A 72 -12.66 -9.48 -0.32
C PRO A 72 -12.22 -8.10 0.18
N ALA A 73 -12.94 -7.53 1.14
CA ALA A 73 -12.62 -6.24 1.74
C ALA A 73 -11.62 -6.34 2.90
N THR A 74 -11.29 -7.55 3.35
CA THR A 74 -10.28 -7.75 4.40
C THR A 74 -8.89 -7.46 3.83
N LEU A 75 -8.13 -6.63 4.52
CA LEU A 75 -6.73 -6.38 4.21
C LEU A 75 -5.89 -7.58 4.65
N VAL A 76 -5.31 -8.27 3.68
CA VAL A 76 -4.59 -9.54 3.91
C VAL A 76 -3.20 -9.26 4.46
N PHE A 77 -2.49 -8.32 3.84
CA PHE A 77 -1.14 -7.99 4.25
C PHE A 77 -1.10 -7.03 5.43
N HIS A 78 -0.09 -7.18 6.26
CA HIS A 78 0.07 -6.32 7.42
C HIS A 78 0.30 -4.86 7.03
N TYR A 79 1.09 -4.60 6.00
CA TYR A 79 1.34 -3.24 5.53
C TYR A 79 0.05 -2.53 5.05
N GLU A 80 -0.86 -3.25 4.38
CA GLU A 80 -2.14 -2.70 3.97
C GLU A 80 -2.96 -2.23 5.18
N ARG A 81 -2.94 -3.01 6.28
CA ARG A 81 -3.58 -2.65 7.54
C ARG A 81 -2.90 -1.41 8.16
N LEU A 82 -1.56 -1.37 8.17
CA LEU A 82 -0.85 -0.17 8.59
C LEU A 82 -1.28 1.03 7.74
N MET A 83 -1.26 0.94 6.41
CA MET A 83 -1.66 2.05 5.54
C MET A 83 -3.09 2.54 5.81
N SER A 84 -4.01 1.65 6.19
CA SER A 84 -5.40 2.02 6.52
C SER A 84 -5.51 2.92 7.75
N LEU A 85 -4.48 2.97 8.62
CA LEU A 85 -4.45 3.82 9.81
C LEU A 85 -4.47 5.32 9.46
N ALA A 86 -4.06 5.70 8.26
CA ALA A 86 -4.18 7.08 7.78
C ALA A 86 -5.62 7.60 7.92
N PHE A 87 -6.61 6.75 7.71
CA PHE A 87 -8.03 7.11 7.85
C PHE A 87 -8.47 7.32 9.31
N ALA A 88 -7.74 6.78 10.27
CA ALA A 88 -7.99 7.05 11.69
C ALA A 88 -7.33 8.37 12.18
N MET A 89 -6.38 8.90 11.40
CA MET A 89 -5.63 10.12 11.73
C MET A 89 -6.26 11.38 11.12
N VAL A 90 -7.42 11.27 10.49
CA VAL A 90 -8.15 12.40 9.91
C VAL A 90 -9.49 12.59 10.63
N GLU A 91 -9.92 13.83 10.79
CA GLU A 91 -11.20 14.12 11.46
C GLU A 91 -12.39 13.61 10.65
N ARG A 92 -12.27 13.69 9.32
CA ARG A 92 -13.29 13.24 8.37
C ARG A 92 -12.62 12.64 7.17
N SER A 93 -12.99 11.42 6.83
CA SER A 93 -12.48 10.73 5.65
C SER A 93 -13.52 10.76 4.55
N ILE A 94 -13.64 11.89 3.85
CA ILE A 94 -14.59 12.07 2.74
C ILE A 94 -13.91 11.88 1.40
N THR A 95 -12.63 12.27 1.28
CA THR A 95 -11.87 12.16 0.05
C THR A 95 -10.53 11.46 0.30
N ALA A 96 -10.17 10.55 -0.58
CA ALA A 96 -8.88 9.86 -0.51
C ALA A 96 -8.20 9.84 -1.88
N LEU A 97 -6.88 9.95 -1.90
CA LEU A 97 -6.05 9.70 -3.06
C LEU A 97 -5.22 8.44 -2.82
N LEU A 98 -5.40 7.44 -3.69
CA LEU A 98 -4.64 6.21 -3.67
C LEU A 98 -3.68 6.22 -4.86
N LEU A 99 -2.40 6.40 -4.58
CA LEU A 99 -1.31 6.36 -5.56
C LEU A 99 -0.70 4.96 -5.54
N GLY A 100 -0.89 4.23 -6.65
CA GLY A 100 -0.70 2.80 -6.74
C GLY A 100 -1.97 2.03 -6.38
N VAL A 101 -2.42 1.18 -7.30
CA VAL A 101 -3.66 0.40 -7.14
C VAL A 101 -3.39 -1.07 -6.84
N GLY A 102 -2.36 -1.64 -7.47
CA GLY A 102 -2.03 -3.05 -7.32
C GLY A 102 -3.24 -3.96 -7.51
N GLY A 103 -3.47 -4.89 -6.59
CA GLY A 103 -4.68 -5.73 -6.55
C GLY A 103 -5.90 -5.05 -5.91
N ALA A 104 -5.94 -3.74 -5.82
CA ALA A 104 -7.08 -2.93 -5.34
C ALA A 104 -7.53 -3.23 -3.90
N ALA A 105 -6.63 -3.68 -3.03
CA ALA A 105 -6.98 -4.03 -1.66
C ALA A 105 -7.51 -2.82 -0.87
N MET A 106 -6.79 -1.68 -0.93
CA MET A 106 -7.19 -0.46 -0.24
C MET A 106 -8.52 0.10 -0.76
N TRP A 107 -8.75 0.03 -2.08
CA TRP A 107 -10.05 0.43 -2.64
C TRP A 107 -11.20 -0.43 -2.12
N ARG A 108 -11.04 -1.77 -2.07
CA ARG A 108 -12.08 -2.67 -1.51
C ARG A 108 -12.36 -2.36 -0.04
N PHE A 109 -11.31 -2.11 0.73
CA PHE A 109 -11.44 -1.70 2.13
C PHE A 109 -12.24 -0.38 2.26
N VAL A 110 -11.84 0.66 1.54
CA VAL A 110 -12.54 1.95 1.56
C VAL A 110 -14.02 1.79 1.18
N ARG A 111 -14.30 1.06 0.12
CA ARG A 111 -15.68 0.82 -0.33
C ARG A 111 -16.55 0.10 0.70
N ALA A 112 -15.97 -0.79 1.48
CA ALA A 112 -16.71 -1.59 2.46
C ALA A 112 -16.89 -0.88 3.81
N TYR A 113 -15.85 -0.19 4.27
CA TYR A 113 -15.81 0.31 5.64
C TYR A 113 -15.87 1.84 5.75
N LEU A 114 -15.67 2.54 4.65
CA LEU A 114 -15.71 4.01 4.56
C LEU A 114 -16.69 4.45 3.45
N PRO A 115 -18.00 4.13 3.56
CA PRO A 115 -18.95 4.34 2.45
C PRO A 115 -19.09 5.79 2.01
N ASP A 116 -18.81 6.73 2.91
CA ASP A 116 -18.84 8.18 2.63
C ASP A 116 -17.55 8.69 1.98
N CYS A 117 -16.50 7.85 1.92
CA CYS A 117 -15.23 8.22 1.31
C CYS A 117 -15.28 8.04 -0.22
N ALA A 118 -14.89 9.08 -0.95
CA ALA A 118 -14.77 9.07 -2.41
C ALA A 118 -13.28 8.94 -2.80
N PRO A 119 -12.77 7.72 -3.08
CA PRO A 119 -11.37 7.55 -3.44
C PRO A 119 -11.12 7.91 -4.91
N THR A 120 -10.05 8.67 -5.16
CA THR A 120 -9.42 8.85 -6.46
C THR A 120 -8.29 7.84 -6.58
N LEU A 121 -8.27 7.07 -7.66
CA LEU A 121 -7.28 6.01 -7.91
C LEU A 121 -6.38 6.43 -9.05
N VAL A 122 -5.07 6.36 -8.86
CA VAL A 122 -4.05 6.66 -9.88
C VAL A 122 -3.06 5.50 -9.96
N ASP A 123 -2.82 4.99 -11.14
CA ASP A 123 -1.80 3.97 -11.41
C ASP A 123 -1.22 4.17 -12.79
N SER A 124 0.09 4.00 -12.92
CA SER A 124 0.78 4.18 -14.20
C SER A 124 0.82 2.92 -15.06
N ASP A 125 0.41 1.78 -14.53
CA ASP A 125 0.47 0.49 -15.23
C ASP A 125 -0.92 0.04 -15.71
N GLU A 126 -1.18 0.19 -17.01
CA GLU A 126 -2.43 -0.24 -17.63
C GLU A 126 -2.67 -1.75 -17.44
N THR A 127 -1.61 -2.56 -17.43
CA THR A 127 -1.73 -4.01 -17.21
C THR A 127 -2.21 -4.29 -15.80
N ILE A 128 -1.65 -3.63 -14.78
CA ILE A 128 -2.08 -3.76 -13.38
C ILE A 128 -3.53 -3.31 -13.23
N ILE A 129 -3.91 -2.18 -13.81
CA ILE A 129 -5.30 -1.70 -13.81
C ILE A 129 -6.24 -2.73 -14.42
N ALA A 130 -5.87 -3.32 -15.56
CA ALA A 130 -6.68 -4.36 -16.23
C ALA A 130 -6.79 -5.65 -15.38
N LEU A 131 -5.70 -6.05 -14.70
CA LEU A 131 -5.70 -7.20 -13.79
C LEU A 131 -6.56 -6.95 -12.55
N ALA A 132 -6.47 -5.76 -11.95
CA ALA A 132 -7.30 -5.35 -10.82
C ALA A 132 -8.79 -5.42 -11.16
N ARG A 133 -9.18 -4.93 -12.33
CA ARG A 133 -10.56 -5.02 -12.81
C ARG A 133 -11.01 -6.45 -13.05
N ARG A 134 -10.20 -7.24 -13.71
CA ARG A 134 -10.56 -8.61 -14.12
C ARG A 134 -10.59 -9.59 -12.95
N TRP A 135 -9.66 -9.47 -12.00
CA TRP A 135 -9.40 -10.51 -11.01
C TRP A 135 -9.64 -10.07 -9.57
N PHE A 136 -9.62 -8.76 -9.28
CA PHE A 136 -9.67 -8.23 -7.92
C PHE A 136 -10.89 -7.32 -7.66
N TYR A 137 -11.94 -7.48 -8.46
CA TYR A 137 -13.25 -6.81 -8.31
C TYR A 137 -13.21 -5.28 -8.39
N LEU A 138 -12.16 -4.68 -8.93
CA LEU A 138 -12.09 -3.24 -9.09
C LEU A 138 -13.13 -2.76 -10.11
N SER A 139 -14.13 -2.02 -9.64
CA SER A 139 -15.18 -1.47 -10.49
C SER A 139 -15.10 0.06 -10.66
N GLN A 140 -14.26 0.72 -9.86
CA GLN A 140 -14.06 2.17 -9.94
C GLN A 140 -13.14 2.53 -11.13
N PRO A 141 -13.37 3.68 -11.79
CA PRO A 141 -12.40 4.25 -12.72
C PRO A 141 -11.05 4.49 -12.04
N VAL A 142 -9.98 4.17 -12.74
CA VAL A 142 -8.59 4.48 -12.37
C VAL A 142 -8.05 5.45 -13.39
N LEU A 143 -7.41 6.50 -12.95
CA LEU A 143 -6.68 7.42 -13.80
C LEU A 143 -5.36 6.75 -14.17
N HIS A 144 -5.21 6.42 -15.45
CA HIS A 144 -3.97 5.87 -15.99
C HIS A 144 -2.98 7.02 -16.19
N ASP A 145 -2.21 7.29 -15.16
CA ASP A 145 -1.22 8.37 -15.14
C ASP A 145 -0.13 8.07 -14.11
N THR A 146 1.01 8.74 -14.21
CA THR A 146 2.00 8.72 -13.14
C THR A 146 1.54 9.60 -11.97
N ALA A 147 1.91 9.21 -10.75
CA ALA A 147 1.59 9.98 -9.56
C ALA A 147 2.13 11.42 -9.65
N GLN A 148 3.34 11.62 -10.23
CA GLN A 148 3.95 12.95 -10.43
C GLN A 148 3.13 13.81 -11.36
N ARG A 149 2.68 13.27 -12.51
CA ARG A 149 1.89 14.05 -13.47
C ARG A 149 0.54 14.41 -12.92
N PHE A 150 -0.13 13.45 -12.26
CA PHE A 150 -1.39 13.69 -11.60
C PHE A 150 -1.27 14.80 -10.55
N LEU A 151 -0.30 14.69 -9.63
CA LEU A 151 -0.06 15.70 -8.59
C LEU A 151 0.37 17.06 -9.14
N ALA A 152 1.04 17.10 -10.30
CA ALA A 152 1.40 18.36 -10.96
C ALA A 152 0.19 19.07 -11.58
N GLY A 153 -0.85 18.35 -11.96
CA GLY A 153 -2.02 18.87 -12.65
C GLY A 153 -3.28 19.01 -11.78
N THR A 154 -3.31 18.42 -10.60
CA THR A 154 -4.50 18.47 -9.74
C THR A 154 -4.55 19.74 -8.90
N THR A 155 -5.76 20.27 -8.73
CA THR A 155 -6.08 21.30 -7.74
C THR A 155 -6.98 20.75 -6.63
N ALA A 156 -7.33 19.48 -6.68
CA ALA A 156 -8.12 18.82 -5.66
C ALA A 156 -7.31 18.64 -4.38
N GLN A 157 -8.00 18.70 -3.25
CA GLN A 157 -7.44 18.38 -1.94
C GLN A 157 -8.07 17.09 -1.41
N PHE A 158 -7.28 16.32 -0.68
CA PHE A 158 -7.66 15.01 -0.17
C PHE A 158 -7.45 14.95 1.36
N ASP A 159 -8.41 14.36 2.07
CA ASP A 159 -8.29 14.15 3.51
C ASP A 159 -7.23 13.08 3.83
N ALA A 160 -7.12 12.05 2.97
CA ALA A 160 -6.08 11.04 3.08
C ALA A 160 -5.36 10.84 1.74
N ILE A 161 -4.03 10.82 1.76
CA ILE A 161 -3.19 10.46 0.60
C ILE A 161 -2.38 9.24 0.98
N LEU A 162 -2.57 8.13 0.27
CA LEU A 162 -1.85 6.89 0.45
C LEU A 162 -0.92 6.64 -0.73
N VAL A 163 0.37 6.53 -0.45
CA VAL A 163 1.42 6.33 -1.45
C VAL A 163 1.98 4.91 -1.31
N ASP A 164 1.67 4.07 -2.30
CA ASP A 164 2.13 2.68 -2.38
C ASP A 164 2.65 2.41 -3.79
N LEU A 165 3.77 3.06 -4.12
CA LEU A 165 4.35 3.09 -5.46
C LEU A 165 5.58 2.21 -5.53
N TYR A 166 5.48 1.14 -6.31
CA TYR A 166 6.55 0.18 -6.53
C TYR A 166 6.77 -0.08 -8.00
N GLY A 167 8.03 -0.08 -8.40
CA GLY A 167 8.50 -0.48 -9.71
C GLY A 167 9.49 -1.65 -9.62
N PRO A 168 10.06 -2.11 -10.74
CA PRO A 168 11.00 -3.24 -10.77
C PRO A 168 12.27 -3.02 -9.95
N ALA A 169 12.61 -1.78 -9.66
CA ALA A 169 13.80 -1.38 -8.89
C ALA A 169 13.48 -1.02 -7.41
N GLY A 170 12.25 -1.27 -6.96
CA GLY A 170 11.78 -0.87 -5.64
C GLY A 170 10.85 0.35 -5.67
N PRO A 171 10.74 1.07 -4.54
CA PRO A 171 9.90 2.27 -4.48
C PRO A 171 10.28 3.25 -5.56
N THR A 172 9.28 3.77 -6.27
CA THR A 172 9.48 4.82 -7.25
C THR A 172 9.01 6.13 -6.67
N GLU A 173 9.77 7.21 -6.95
CA GLU A 173 9.31 8.56 -6.78
C GLU A 173 9.28 9.10 -5.36
N SER A 174 10.28 9.86 -5.03
CA SER A 174 10.40 10.35 -3.69
C SER A 174 11.43 11.43 -3.55
N ASP A 175 11.50 12.32 -4.53
CA ASP A 175 12.20 13.57 -4.33
C ASP A 175 11.35 14.57 -3.53
N GLU A 176 11.99 15.61 -3.05
CA GLU A 176 11.32 16.67 -2.27
C GLU A 176 10.19 17.36 -3.06
N VAL A 177 10.30 17.42 -4.39
CA VAL A 177 9.27 18.01 -5.25
C VAL A 177 8.00 17.16 -5.26
N PHE A 178 8.13 15.85 -5.35
CA PHE A 178 7.01 14.93 -5.27
C PHE A 178 6.30 15.05 -3.93
N TRP A 179 7.04 15.01 -2.83
CA TRP A 179 6.45 15.13 -1.49
C TRP A 179 5.84 16.51 -1.26
N GLY A 180 6.47 17.56 -1.77
CA GLY A 180 5.90 18.90 -1.75
C GLY A 180 4.50 18.94 -2.36
N ARG A 181 4.34 18.35 -3.55
CA ARG A 181 3.04 18.25 -4.24
C ARG A 181 2.02 17.39 -3.51
N CYS A 182 2.45 16.30 -2.86
CA CYS A 182 1.55 15.52 -2.00
C CYS A 182 0.98 16.40 -0.88
N PHE A 183 1.81 17.20 -0.20
CA PHE A 183 1.33 18.12 0.84
C PHE A 183 0.46 19.25 0.30
N ASP A 184 0.74 19.75 -0.90
CA ASP A 184 -0.09 20.79 -1.52
C ASP A 184 -1.48 20.24 -1.91
N ALA A 185 -1.58 18.94 -2.18
CA ALA A 185 -2.84 18.25 -2.43
C ALA A 185 -3.52 17.69 -1.16
N LEU A 186 -2.90 17.86 0.02
CA LEU A 186 -3.46 17.39 1.29
C LEU A 186 -4.37 18.46 1.90
N ALA A 187 -5.58 18.09 2.27
CA ALA A 187 -6.52 18.97 2.95
C ALA A 187 -6.03 19.30 4.38
N PRO A 188 -6.40 20.47 4.93
CA PRO A 188 -6.17 20.76 6.33
C PRO A 188 -6.78 19.69 7.25
N GLY A 189 -6.03 19.19 8.23
CA GLY A 189 -6.44 18.08 9.08
C GLY A 189 -6.32 16.71 8.43
N GLY A 190 -5.75 16.63 7.23
CA GLY A 190 -5.53 15.37 6.49
C GLY A 190 -4.30 14.60 6.96
N CYS A 191 -4.11 13.41 6.38
CA CYS A 191 -2.96 12.56 6.65
C CYS A 191 -2.36 12.02 5.35
N LEU A 192 -1.04 12.17 5.21
CA LEU A 192 -0.23 11.50 4.19
C LEU A 192 0.34 10.21 4.79
N ALA A 193 0.17 9.09 4.10
CA ALA A 193 0.79 7.81 4.46
C ALA A 193 1.60 7.24 3.30
N SER A 194 2.79 6.69 3.58
CA SER A 194 3.61 6.02 2.59
C SER A 194 4.02 4.62 3.07
N ASN A 195 3.97 3.65 2.18
CA ASN A 195 4.50 2.31 2.40
C ASN A 195 5.95 2.21 1.92
N TRP A 196 6.81 1.66 2.76
CA TRP A 196 8.23 1.42 2.49
C TRP A 196 8.51 -0.08 2.61
N ALA A 197 8.32 -0.84 1.52
CA ALA A 197 8.65 -2.26 1.52
C ALA A 197 10.17 -2.48 1.50
N ASP A 198 10.58 -3.61 2.08
CA ASP A 198 11.99 -4.02 2.17
C ASP A 198 12.91 -2.97 2.83
N PHE A 199 12.35 -2.15 3.74
CA PHE A 199 13.06 -1.00 4.31
C PHE A 199 14.37 -1.37 5.00
N SER A 200 14.53 -2.59 5.46
CA SER A 200 15.73 -3.06 6.16
C SER A 200 16.86 -3.51 5.22
N VAL A 201 16.53 -3.80 3.97
CA VAL A 201 17.47 -4.37 2.99
C VAL A 201 17.61 -3.53 1.72
N ASN A 202 16.62 -2.68 1.40
CA ASN A 202 16.68 -1.78 0.27
C ASN A 202 17.34 -0.44 0.65
N PRO A 203 18.57 -0.18 0.20
CA PRO A 203 19.32 1.02 0.61
C PRO A 203 18.67 2.33 0.14
N ASN A 204 17.76 2.29 -0.83
CA ASN A 204 17.08 3.48 -1.34
C ASN A 204 15.93 3.93 -0.45
N VAL A 205 15.37 3.06 0.38
CA VAL A 205 14.18 3.38 1.19
C VAL A 205 14.48 4.47 2.21
N ARG A 206 15.59 4.37 2.92
CA ARG A 206 15.94 5.35 3.97
C ARG A 206 16.05 6.78 3.43
N PRO A 207 16.84 7.07 2.36
CA PRO A 207 16.91 8.42 1.80
C PRO A 207 15.54 8.96 1.39
N MET A 208 14.66 8.10 0.89
CA MET A 208 13.33 8.48 0.44
C MET A 208 12.41 8.84 1.61
N ALA A 209 12.42 8.05 2.66
CA ALA A 209 11.65 8.31 3.88
C ALA A 209 12.18 9.57 4.61
N GLU A 210 13.50 9.80 4.57
CA GLU A 210 14.12 11.02 5.10
C GLU A 210 13.72 12.26 4.27
N ALA A 211 13.63 12.16 2.94
CA ALA A 211 13.16 13.24 2.08
C ALA A 211 11.72 13.64 2.42
N LEU A 212 10.80 12.66 2.59
CA LEU A 212 9.44 12.93 3.07
C LEU A 212 9.45 13.63 4.43
N SER A 213 10.29 13.13 5.36
CA SER A 213 10.42 13.72 6.70
C SER A 213 10.93 15.15 6.66
N ALA A 214 11.92 15.42 5.81
CA ALA A 214 12.48 16.76 5.65
C ALA A 214 11.42 17.75 5.15
N VAL A 215 10.68 17.38 4.09
CA VAL A 215 9.59 18.21 3.57
C VAL A 215 8.48 18.41 4.58
N ALA A 216 8.13 17.38 5.37
CA ALA A 216 7.14 17.52 6.45
C ALA A 216 7.59 18.56 7.49
N ARG A 217 8.84 18.45 7.96
CA ARG A 217 9.39 19.37 8.98
C ARG A 217 9.47 20.81 8.51
N THR A 218 9.74 21.07 7.22
CA THR A 218 9.67 22.46 6.70
C THR A 218 8.28 23.08 6.81
N ARG A 219 7.25 22.25 6.97
CA ARG A 219 5.85 22.66 7.18
C ARG A 219 5.42 22.61 8.66
N GLY A 220 6.37 22.36 9.56
CA GLY A 220 6.08 22.23 11.00
C GLY A 220 5.36 20.94 11.38
N LEU A 221 5.44 19.92 10.53
CA LEU A 221 4.79 18.62 10.74
C LEU A 221 5.81 17.57 11.17
N GLU A 222 5.38 16.67 12.07
CA GLU A 222 6.23 15.59 12.57
C GLU A 222 5.79 14.24 12.00
N PRO A 223 6.69 13.51 11.32
CA PRO A 223 6.41 12.17 10.84
C PRO A 223 6.28 11.15 11.98
N ILE A 224 5.47 10.11 11.74
CA ILE A 224 5.33 8.95 12.61
C ILE A 224 5.67 7.72 11.78
N PHE A 225 6.52 6.85 12.32
CA PHE A 225 6.90 5.60 11.69
C PHE A 225 6.30 4.44 12.46
N VAL A 226 5.72 3.49 11.74
CA VAL A 226 5.15 2.27 12.33
C VAL A 226 5.65 1.06 11.56
N THR A 227 6.25 0.13 12.27
CA THR A 227 6.66 -1.17 11.74
C THR A 227 6.34 -2.28 12.74
N ARG A 228 6.21 -3.51 12.28
CA ARG A 228 5.96 -4.65 13.15
C ARG A 228 7.25 -5.12 13.80
N HIS A 229 7.24 -5.37 15.13
CA HIS A 229 8.36 -5.96 15.85
C HIS A 229 8.80 -7.29 15.23
N GLY A 230 10.09 -7.44 14.97
CA GLY A 230 10.66 -8.64 14.36
C GLY A 230 10.40 -8.79 12.85
N PHE A 231 9.58 -7.94 12.25
CA PHE A 231 9.41 -7.87 10.81
C PHE A 231 10.17 -6.65 10.28
N ARG A 232 10.96 -6.89 9.24
CA ARG A 232 11.79 -5.85 8.60
C ARG A 232 11.36 -5.60 7.15
N ASP A 233 10.17 -6.09 6.78
CA ASP A 233 9.75 -6.09 5.39
C ASP A 233 9.05 -4.79 4.99
N ASN A 234 8.17 -4.26 5.87
CA ASN A 234 7.43 -3.04 5.59
C ASN A 234 7.48 -2.05 6.75
N LEU A 235 7.63 -0.78 6.39
CA LEU A 235 7.56 0.37 7.25
C LEU A 235 6.48 1.31 6.72
N ALA A 236 5.52 1.69 7.53
CA ALA A 236 4.59 2.76 7.21
C ALA A 236 5.07 4.07 7.82
N GLN A 237 5.05 5.12 7.03
CA GLN A 237 5.36 6.49 7.47
C GLN A 237 4.13 7.35 7.29
N TYR A 238 3.71 8.04 8.35
CA TYR A 238 2.57 8.94 8.34
C TYR A 238 3.00 10.36 8.63
N VAL A 239 2.33 11.31 8.01
CA VAL A 239 2.45 12.73 8.34
C VAL A 239 1.02 13.28 8.49
N PRO A 240 0.44 13.22 9.69
CA PRO A 240 -0.82 13.86 9.97
C PRO A 240 -0.64 15.39 10.03
N THR A 241 -1.58 16.13 9.48
CA THR A 241 -1.61 17.60 9.59
C THR A 241 -2.49 18.08 10.75
N ALA A 242 -3.29 17.18 11.34
CA ALA A 242 -4.02 17.48 12.57
C ALA A 242 -3.06 17.64 13.76
N THR A 243 -3.28 18.66 14.57
CA THR A 243 -2.50 18.87 15.79
C THR A 243 -2.93 17.89 16.89
N GLY A 244 -1.95 17.42 17.68
CA GLY A 244 -2.25 16.58 18.85
C GLY A 244 -2.32 15.08 18.59
N ILE A 245 -2.03 14.61 17.38
CA ILE A 245 -1.82 13.19 17.13
C ILE A 245 -0.39 12.87 17.55
N ASP A 246 -0.27 12.27 18.71
CA ASP A 246 0.97 11.71 19.22
C ASP A 246 0.92 10.17 19.19
N THR A 247 2.04 9.57 19.52
CA THR A 247 2.16 8.09 19.52
C THR A 247 1.25 7.44 20.57
N ASP A 248 0.94 8.13 21.66
CA ASP A 248 0.12 7.60 22.77
C ASP A 248 -1.38 7.73 22.44
N ALA A 249 -1.76 8.79 21.70
CA ALA A 249 -3.14 9.00 21.24
C ALA A 249 -3.52 8.08 20.07
N LEU A 250 -2.52 7.51 19.38
CA LEU A 250 -2.75 6.71 18.17
C LEU A 250 -3.59 5.45 18.45
N ASP A 251 -3.28 4.71 19.52
CA ASP A 251 -4.03 3.51 19.90
C ASP A 251 -5.51 3.82 20.14
N GLY A 252 -5.80 4.89 20.87
CA GLY A 252 -7.17 5.32 21.11
C GLY A 252 -7.91 5.78 19.85
N ALA A 253 -7.23 6.44 18.93
CA ALA A 253 -7.80 6.84 17.65
C ALA A 253 -8.15 5.60 16.79
N LEU A 254 -7.27 4.60 16.79
CA LEU A 254 -7.48 3.34 16.06
C LEU A 254 -8.62 2.51 16.64
N GLU A 255 -8.71 2.39 17.96
CA GLU A 255 -9.83 1.70 18.59
C GLU A 255 -11.16 2.36 18.25
N ARG A 256 -11.25 3.69 18.33
CA ARG A 256 -12.45 4.44 17.94
C ARG A 256 -12.80 4.20 16.47
N PHE A 257 -11.82 4.36 15.58
CA PHE A 257 -12.02 4.15 14.15
C PHE A 257 -12.53 2.74 13.85
N ALA A 258 -11.91 1.70 14.45
CA ALA A 258 -12.31 0.32 14.26
C ALA A 258 -13.72 0.02 14.77
N LEU A 259 -14.11 0.59 15.92
CA LEU A 259 -15.45 0.43 16.50
C LEU A 259 -16.51 1.16 15.66
N GLU A 260 -16.26 2.40 15.26
CA GLU A 260 -17.19 3.23 14.47
C GLU A 260 -17.41 2.65 13.07
N ARG A 261 -16.39 2.03 12.50
CA ARG A 261 -16.44 1.47 11.14
C ARG A 261 -16.72 -0.03 11.10
N HIS A 262 -16.96 -0.66 12.27
CA HIS A 262 -17.24 -2.10 12.37
C HIS A 262 -16.17 -2.98 11.70
N LEU A 263 -14.91 -2.60 11.85
CA LEU A 263 -13.81 -3.36 11.25
C LEU A 263 -13.75 -4.77 11.86
N PRO A 264 -13.50 -5.82 11.04
CA PRO A 264 -13.53 -7.21 11.50
C PRO A 264 -12.53 -7.49 12.63
N ASP A 265 -11.38 -6.82 12.60
CA ASP A 265 -10.32 -7.01 13.61
C ASP A 265 -10.46 -6.08 14.82
N ARG A 266 -11.54 -5.27 14.90
CA ARG A 266 -11.79 -4.27 15.95
C ARG A 266 -10.62 -3.32 16.23
N GLY A 267 -9.68 -3.18 15.30
CA GLY A 267 -8.47 -2.35 15.42
C GLY A 267 -7.43 -2.85 16.44
N ARG A 268 -7.83 -3.70 17.38
CA ARG A 268 -6.97 -4.13 18.49
C ARG A 268 -5.70 -4.87 18.08
N GLY A 269 -5.67 -5.52 16.93
CA GLY A 269 -4.51 -6.31 16.51
C GLY A 269 -3.58 -5.58 15.53
N ILE A 270 -3.94 -4.38 15.07
CA ILE A 270 -3.14 -3.71 14.02
C ILE A 270 -1.81 -3.22 14.59
N LEU A 271 -1.83 -2.63 15.78
CA LEU A 271 -0.62 -2.14 16.47
C LEU A 271 -0.03 -3.13 17.46
N GLU A 272 -0.69 -4.27 17.72
CA GLU A 272 -0.09 -5.31 18.55
C GLU A 272 1.25 -5.74 17.95
N ASN A 273 2.31 -5.64 18.79
CA ASN A 273 3.68 -5.90 18.36
C ASN A 273 4.23 -4.94 17.30
N CYS A 274 3.71 -3.71 17.20
CA CYS A 274 4.30 -2.66 16.39
C CYS A 274 5.24 -1.79 17.20
N LEU A 275 6.30 -1.34 16.55
CA LEU A 275 7.16 -0.26 17.00
C LEU A 275 6.65 1.03 16.38
N VAL A 276 6.27 2.00 17.23
CA VAL A 276 5.87 3.35 16.81
C VAL A 276 6.98 4.30 17.23
N THR A 277 7.50 5.09 16.30
CA THR A 277 8.62 6.01 16.57
C THR A 277 8.53 7.27 15.71
N ARG A 278 9.18 8.34 16.17
CA ARG A 278 9.35 9.61 15.43
C ARG A 278 10.61 9.62 14.56
N ASN A 279 11.51 8.69 14.79
CA ASN A 279 12.74 8.54 14.02
C ASN A 279 12.64 7.32 13.11
N PHE A 280 13.43 7.32 12.03
CA PHE A 280 13.55 6.14 11.18
C PHE A 280 14.02 4.94 12.00
N PRO A 281 13.36 3.77 11.93
CA PRO A 281 13.76 2.61 12.73
C PRO A 281 15.20 2.18 12.45
N GLY A 282 15.99 2.03 13.52
CA GLY A 282 17.41 1.65 13.43
C GLY A 282 18.39 2.77 13.77
N ASP A 283 17.89 3.95 14.14
CA ASP A 283 18.69 5.05 14.70
C ASP A 283 18.89 4.92 16.21
#